data_7d0bdbb5010e60a3da61815cd09b64cd
#
_entry.id   7d0bdbb5010e60a3da61815cd09b64cd
#
_cell.length_a   1.000
_cell.length_b   1.000
_cell.length_c   1.000
_cell.angle_alpha   90.00
_cell.angle_beta   90.00
_cell.angle_gamma   90.00
#
_symmetry.space_group_name_H-M   'P 1'
#
loop_
_entity.id
_entity.type
_entity.pdbx_description
1 polymer ?
#
loop_
_entity_poly.entity_id
_entity_poly.type
_entity_poly.pdbx_seq_one_letter_code
_entity_poly.pdbx_strand_id
1 'polypeptide(L)'
;MGPKLAEVKFNVVLIEPEIPNNTGNIGRTCVGTHSVLHLVGKLGFEITDRQLKRAGLDYWQHLEWYHHPTLEEWLKLVKDPSRVFFFSKKASKNYWNAEFRHGDWLVFGKETKGLDEALLQRHESQCLRIPYSGPIRSLNQASAVAVALFEGLRQ
;
A
#
# COMPACT_ATOMS: atom_id res chain seq x y z
N MET A 1 21.36 7.76 7.27
CA MET A 1 20.51 6.60 6.89
C MET A 1 20.37 5.70 8.10
N GLY A 2 20.99 4.59 8.07
CA GLY A 2 21.22 3.69 9.16
C GLY A 2 20.05 3.41 10.11
N PRO A 3 20.27 3.55 11.42
CA PRO A 3 19.34 3.07 12.44
C PRO A 3 17.91 3.61 12.33
N LYS A 4 17.78 4.86 11.93
CA LYS A 4 16.47 5.53 11.87
C LYS A 4 15.50 4.84 10.89
N LEU A 5 16.01 4.39 9.74
CA LEU A 5 15.17 3.69 8.77
C LEU A 5 14.70 2.32 9.28
N ALA A 6 15.53 1.65 10.06
CA ALA A 6 15.17 0.35 10.62
C ALA A 6 14.14 0.46 11.75
N GLU A 7 14.03 1.60 12.39
CA GLU A 7 13.12 1.82 13.50
C GLU A 7 11.69 2.16 13.07
N VAL A 8 11.52 2.63 11.83
CA VAL A 8 10.21 3.04 11.33
C VAL A 8 9.66 1.97 10.42
N LYS A 9 8.51 1.43 10.78
CA LYS A 9 7.81 0.41 9.99
C LYS A 9 6.43 0.89 9.62
N PHE A 10 6.05 0.65 8.37
CA PHE A 10 4.72 0.94 7.88
C PHE A 10 4.00 -0.34 7.51
N ASN A 11 2.68 -0.27 7.47
CA ASN A 11 1.83 -1.34 6.98
C ASN A 11 1.30 -0.92 5.61
N VAL A 12 1.64 -1.66 4.58
CA VAL A 12 1.12 -1.46 3.22
C VAL A 12 -0.07 -2.37 3.03
N VAL A 13 -1.19 -1.83 2.60
CA VAL A 13 -2.42 -2.59 2.38
C VAL A 13 -2.83 -2.47 0.92
N LEU A 14 -3.00 -3.62 0.27
CA LEU A 14 -3.50 -3.70 -1.10
C LEU A 14 -4.88 -4.35 -1.06
N ILE A 15 -5.90 -3.61 -1.46
CA ILE A 15 -7.27 -4.11 -1.48
C ILE A 15 -7.55 -4.71 -2.85
N GLU A 16 -7.83 -6.01 -2.89
CA GLU A 16 -8.14 -6.78 -4.08
C GLU A 16 -7.14 -6.55 -5.23
N PRO A 17 -5.83 -6.75 -4.98
CA PRO A 17 -4.84 -6.57 -6.04
C PRO A 17 -5.07 -7.55 -7.19
N GLU A 18 -4.85 -7.09 -8.41
CA GLU A 18 -5.17 -7.82 -9.63
C GLU A 18 -3.95 -8.31 -10.39
N ILE A 19 -2.85 -7.59 -10.30
CA ILE A 19 -1.65 -7.83 -11.12
C ILE A 19 -0.52 -8.40 -10.26
N PRO A 20 -0.16 -9.68 -10.46
CA PRO A 20 0.86 -10.33 -9.63
C PRO A 20 2.22 -9.66 -9.69
N ASN A 21 2.62 -9.12 -10.85
CA ASN A 21 3.90 -8.42 -10.96
C ASN A 21 3.96 -7.18 -10.07
N ASN A 22 2.86 -6.42 -9.97
CA ASN A 22 2.79 -5.27 -9.09
C ASN A 22 2.93 -5.70 -7.64
N THR A 23 2.17 -6.69 -7.22
CA THR A 23 2.23 -7.20 -5.85
C THR A 23 3.62 -7.73 -5.50
N GLY A 24 4.26 -8.43 -6.43
CA GLY A 24 5.63 -8.91 -6.24
C GLY A 24 6.63 -7.78 -6.06
N ASN A 25 6.54 -6.75 -6.89
CA ASN A 25 7.42 -5.58 -6.78
C ASN A 25 7.17 -4.79 -5.49
N ILE A 26 5.91 -4.68 -5.08
CA ILE A 26 5.54 -4.06 -3.81
C ILE A 26 6.13 -4.85 -2.65
N GLY A 27 6.05 -6.18 -2.70
CA GLY A 27 6.68 -7.04 -1.70
C GLY A 27 8.18 -6.79 -1.57
N ARG A 28 8.86 -6.64 -2.70
CA ARG A 28 10.28 -6.32 -2.71
C ARG A 28 10.57 -4.99 -2.02
N THR A 29 9.78 -3.97 -2.32
CA THR A 29 9.92 -2.65 -1.67
C THR A 29 9.63 -2.75 -0.17
N CYS A 30 8.64 -3.54 0.23
CA CYS A 30 8.33 -3.76 1.64
C CYS A 30 9.49 -4.42 2.38
N VAL A 31 10.13 -5.42 1.77
CA VAL A 31 11.32 -6.03 2.36
C VAL A 31 12.43 -4.98 2.53
N GLY A 32 12.66 -4.17 1.51
CA GLY A 32 13.70 -3.14 1.55
C GLY A 32 13.45 -2.02 2.56
N THR A 33 12.22 -1.86 3.00
CA THR A 33 11.84 -0.79 3.94
C THR A 33 11.38 -1.33 5.29
N HIS A 34 11.52 -2.62 5.53
CA HIS A 34 11.03 -3.28 6.75
C HIS A 34 9.53 -3.09 6.97
N SER A 35 8.78 -2.92 5.90
CA SER A 35 7.32 -2.75 5.94
C SER A 35 6.61 -4.09 5.89
N VAL A 36 5.42 -4.13 6.47
CA VAL A 36 4.55 -5.31 6.44
C VAL A 36 3.56 -5.16 5.28
N LEU A 37 3.33 -6.23 4.54
CA LEU A 37 2.38 -6.23 3.42
C LEU A 37 1.10 -6.96 3.81
N HIS A 38 -0.02 -6.30 3.63
CA HIS A 38 -1.35 -6.87 3.87
C HIS A 38 -2.13 -6.91 2.56
N LEU A 39 -2.60 -8.09 2.19
CA LEU A 39 -3.47 -8.28 1.03
C LEU A 39 -4.88 -8.49 1.56
N VAL A 40 -5.84 -7.73 1.06
CA VAL A 40 -7.20 -7.72 1.59
C VAL A 40 -8.20 -8.08 0.50
N GLY A 41 -9.11 -8.99 0.81
CA GLY A 41 -10.19 -9.39 -0.09
C GLY A 41 -9.77 -10.44 -1.09
N LYS A 42 -10.54 -10.53 -2.18
CA LYS A 42 -10.28 -11.50 -3.24
C LYS A 42 -9.11 -11.04 -4.11
N LEU A 43 -8.14 -11.92 -4.29
CA LEU A 43 -6.98 -11.64 -5.12
C LEU A 43 -7.26 -12.05 -6.57
N GLY A 44 -6.77 -11.28 -7.54
CA GLY A 44 -6.88 -11.59 -8.96
C GLY A 44 -5.87 -12.63 -9.43
N PHE A 45 -5.16 -13.26 -8.51
CA PHE A 45 -4.12 -14.26 -8.80
C PHE A 45 -3.93 -15.15 -7.57
N GLU A 46 -3.17 -16.23 -7.74
CA GLU A 46 -2.83 -17.12 -6.62
C GLU A 46 -1.50 -16.66 -6.00
N ILE A 47 -1.38 -16.81 -4.67
CA ILE A 47 -0.13 -16.45 -3.96
C ILE A 47 1.05 -17.28 -4.45
N THR A 48 0.78 -18.49 -4.95
CA THR A 48 1.79 -19.38 -5.52
C THR A 48 2.11 -19.06 -6.97
N ASP A 49 1.46 -18.04 -7.54
CA ASP A 49 1.64 -17.67 -8.94
C ASP A 49 3.11 -17.41 -9.25
N ARG A 50 3.56 -17.96 -10.39
CA ARG A 50 4.95 -17.81 -10.82
C ARG A 50 5.36 -16.35 -11.02
N GLN A 51 4.45 -15.54 -11.54
CA GLN A 51 4.72 -14.12 -11.80
C GLN A 51 4.93 -13.37 -10.50
N LEU A 52 4.13 -13.67 -9.46
CA LEU A 52 4.28 -13.08 -8.14
C LEU A 52 5.65 -13.39 -7.55
N LYS A 53 6.00 -14.68 -7.54
CA LYS A 53 7.29 -15.12 -6.99
C LYS A 53 8.46 -14.62 -7.81
N ARG A 54 8.32 -14.55 -9.13
CA ARG A 54 9.35 -14.08 -10.03
C ARG A 54 9.61 -12.59 -9.83
N ALA A 55 8.56 -11.78 -9.67
CA ALA A 55 8.71 -10.35 -9.41
C ALA A 55 9.33 -10.09 -8.04
N GLY A 56 8.95 -10.89 -7.03
CA GLY A 56 9.51 -10.81 -5.68
C GLY A 56 10.87 -11.45 -5.55
N LEU A 57 11.25 -12.34 -6.52
CA LEU A 57 12.52 -13.05 -6.52
C LEU A 57 12.83 -13.66 -5.15
N ASP A 58 14.09 -13.55 -4.73
CA ASP A 58 14.58 -14.11 -3.48
C ASP A 58 14.08 -13.33 -2.25
N TYR A 59 13.47 -12.18 -2.46
CA TYR A 59 13.04 -11.31 -1.36
C TYR A 59 11.75 -11.79 -0.70
N TRP A 60 10.92 -12.56 -1.43
CA TRP A 60 9.62 -12.97 -0.92
C TRP A 60 9.71 -13.75 0.39
N GLN A 61 10.72 -14.58 0.55
CA GLN A 61 10.93 -15.36 1.76
C GLN A 61 11.22 -14.50 3.00
N HIS A 62 11.68 -13.28 2.79
CA HIS A 62 11.99 -12.34 3.89
C HIS A 62 10.84 -11.39 4.16
N LEU A 63 9.75 -11.49 3.40
CA LEU A 63 8.62 -10.59 3.51
C LEU A 63 7.69 -11.03 4.63
N GLU A 64 7.36 -10.10 5.52
CA GLU A 64 6.27 -10.30 6.47
C GLU A 64 4.99 -9.88 5.76
N TRP A 65 4.08 -10.83 5.50
CA TRP A 65 2.86 -10.56 4.79
C TRP A 65 1.69 -11.38 5.32
N TYR A 66 0.49 -10.84 5.13
CA TYR A 66 -0.75 -11.46 5.58
C TYR A 66 -1.83 -11.31 4.53
N HIS A 67 -2.72 -12.29 4.44
CA HIS A 67 -3.91 -12.22 3.60
C HIS A 67 -5.14 -12.22 4.50
N HIS A 68 -5.95 -11.17 4.37
CA HIS A 68 -7.20 -11.01 5.11
C HIS A 68 -8.34 -11.22 4.12
N PRO A 69 -9.20 -12.24 4.32
CA PRO A 69 -10.24 -12.55 3.33
C PRO A 69 -11.24 -11.43 3.08
N THR A 70 -11.50 -10.59 4.08
CA THR A 70 -12.46 -9.49 3.95
C THR A 70 -11.89 -8.19 4.50
N LEU A 71 -12.47 -7.09 4.04
CA LEU A 71 -12.16 -5.75 4.54
C LEU A 71 -12.41 -5.66 6.05
N GLU A 72 -13.51 -6.24 6.51
CA GLU A 72 -13.90 -6.20 7.91
C GLU A 72 -12.87 -6.88 8.81
N GLU A 73 -12.33 -8.02 8.37
CA GLU A 73 -11.33 -8.74 9.13
C GLU A 73 -10.04 -7.93 9.28
N TRP A 74 -9.65 -7.26 8.19
CA TRP A 74 -8.49 -6.36 8.27
C TRP A 74 -8.76 -5.19 9.20
N LEU A 75 -9.92 -4.54 9.09
CA LEU A 75 -10.25 -3.37 9.91
C LEU A 75 -10.21 -3.67 11.41
N LYS A 76 -10.47 -4.90 11.80
CA LYS A 76 -10.37 -5.32 13.21
C LYS A 76 -8.95 -5.22 13.76
N LEU A 77 -7.94 -5.27 12.90
CA LEU A 77 -6.54 -5.16 13.32
C LEU A 77 -6.11 -3.72 13.54
N VAL A 78 -6.84 -2.78 12.98
CA VAL A 78 -6.50 -1.36 13.06
C VAL A 78 -6.91 -0.83 14.42
N LYS A 79 -5.93 -0.52 15.25
CA LYS A 79 -6.17 -0.02 16.61
C LYS A 79 -6.55 1.45 16.62
N ASP A 80 -5.95 2.24 15.73
CA ASP A 80 -6.21 3.67 15.62
C ASP A 80 -6.60 4.02 14.18
N PRO A 81 -7.90 4.13 13.89
CA PRO A 81 -8.35 4.44 12.54
C PRO A 81 -7.84 5.78 11.99
N SER A 82 -7.45 6.71 12.86
CA SER A 82 -6.91 7.99 12.40
C SER A 82 -5.53 7.86 11.76
N ARG A 83 -4.89 6.70 11.92
CA ARG A 83 -3.57 6.42 11.34
C ARG A 83 -3.64 5.57 10.07
N VAL A 84 -4.80 5.51 9.44
CA VAL A 84 -4.99 4.84 8.15
C VAL A 84 -5.12 5.89 7.05
N PHE A 85 -4.28 5.80 6.04
CA PHE A 85 -4.27 6.73 4.92
C PHE A 85 -4.62 5.98 3.64
N PHE A 86 -5.61 6.51 2.91
CA PHE A 86 -6.12 5.91 1.68
C PHE A 86 -5.61 6.70 0.49
N PHE A 87 -4.87 6.04 -0.40
CA PHE A 87 -4.29 6.71 -1.57
C PHE A 87 -5.20 6.56 -2.77
N SER A 88 -5.61 7.68 -3.34
CA SER A 88 -6.52 7.72 -4.48
C SER A 88 -6.28 8.97 -5.31
N LYS A 89 -6.33 8.81 -6.64
CA LYS A 89 -6.26 9.96 -7.54
C LYS A 89 -7.48 10.87 -7.42
N LYS A 90 -8.54 10.39 -6.79
CA LYS A 90 -9.77 11.16 -6.55
C LYS A 90 -9.71 12.03 -5.29
N ALA A 91 -8.69 11.85 -4.47
CA ALA A 91 -8.53 12.65 -3.26
C ALA A 91 -8.13 14.08 -3.62
N SER A 92 -8.58 15.02 -2.83
CA SER A 92 -8.22 16.44 -3.00
C SER A 92 -6.97 16.81 -2.20
N LYS A 93 -6.71 16.11 -1.11
CA LYS A 93 -5.58 16.42 -0.23
C LYS A 93 -4.30 15.79 -0.76
N ASN A 94 -3.25 16.62 -0.86
CA ASN A 94 -1.95 16.18 -1.32
C ASN A 94 -1.22 15.41 -0.21
N TYR A 95 -0.60 14.28 -0.55
CA TYR A 95 0.10 13.45 0.43
C TYR A 95 1.31 14.15 1.06
N TRP A 96 1.85 15.19 0.42
CA TRP A 96 2.95 15.97 0.97
C TRP A 96 2.62 16.62 2.32
N ASN A 97 1.33 16.87 2.56
CA ASN A 97 0.87 17.57 3.77
C ASN A 97 0.53 16.61 4.92
N ALA A 98 0.65 15.32 4.69
CA ALA A 98 0.38 14.33 5.74
C ALA A 98 1.66 14.04 6.53
N GLU A 99 1.49 13.84 7.83
CA GLU A 99 2.57 13.39 8.70
C GLU A 99 2.43 11.90 8.92
N PHE A 100 3.40 11.14 8.45
CA PHE A 100 3.41 9.69 8.61
C PHE A 100 4.24 9.30 9.83
N ARG A 101 3.77 8.29 10.55
CA ARG A 101 4.41 7.81 11.78
C ARG A 101 4.55 6.29 11.74
N HIS A 102 5.48 5.80 12.55
CA HIS A 102 5.66 4.37 12.74
C HIS A 102 4.32 3.69 13.04
N GLY A 103 4.05 2.60 12.35
CA GLY A 103 2.83 1.82 12.54
C GLY A 103 1.66 2.25 11.67
N ASP A 104 1.80 3.33 10.91
CA ASP A 104 0.72 3.79 10.04
C ASP A 104 0.40 2.80 8.93
N TRP A 105 -0.83 2.88 8.47
CA TRP A 105 -1.37 2.04 7.41
C TRP A 105 -1.50 2.86 6.13
N LEU A 106 -0.89 2.39 5.05
CA LEU A 106 -0.95 3.02 3.73
C LEU A 106 -1.74 2.10 2.81
N VAL A 107 -2.94 2.53 2.42
CA VAL A 107 -3.93 1.69 1.72
C VAL A 107 -4.05 2.08 0.27
N PHE A 108 -3.93 1.09 -0.62
CA PHE A 108 -4.02 1.26 -2.07
C PHE A 108 -5.07 0.33 -2.65
N GLY A 109 -5.77 0.81 -3.67
CA GLY A 109 -6.82 0.05 -4.33
C GLY A 109 -6.31 -0.82 -5.46
N LYS A 110 -7.23 -1.54 -6.10
CA LYS A 110 -6.88 -2.39 -7.24
C LYS A 110 -6.45 -1.54 -8.44
N GLU A 111 -5.67 -2.16 -9.30
CA GLU A 111 -5.02 -1.45 -10.41
C GLU A 111 -6.00 -0.83 -11.40
N THR A 112 -7.15 -1.46 -11.65
CA THR A 112 -8.10 -0.96 -12.64
C THR A 112 -9.01 0.14 -12.11
N LYS A 113 -9.58 -0.04 -10.92
CA LYS A 113 -10.62 0.86 -10.39
C LYS A 113 -10.20 1.66 -9.17
N GLY A 114 -9.07 1.33 -8.57
CA GLY A 114 -8.65 1.96 -7.33
C GLY A 114 -9.53 1.55 -6.15
N LEU A 115 -9.63 2.42 -5.17
CA LEU A 115 -10.43 2.18 -3.98
C LEU A 115 -11.91 2.47 -4.25
N ASP A 116 -12.77 1.71 -3.57
CA ASP A 116 -14.22 1.88 -3.66
C ASP A 116 -14.64 3.27 -3.18
N GLU A 117 -15.53 3.92 -3.92
CA GLU A 117 -16.00 5.28 -3.59
C GLU A 117 -16.65 5.37 -2.21
N ALA A 118 -17.41 4.36 -1.82
CA ALA A 118 -18.04 4.35 -0.50
C ALA A 118 -17.00 4.35 0.61
N LEU A 119 -15.90 3.62 0.42
CA LEU A 119 -14.80 3.59 1.37
C LEU A 119 -14.11 4.96 1.45
N LEU A 120 -13.87 5.58 0.29
CA LEU A 120 -13.24 6.90 0.24
C LEU A 120 -14.11 7.96 0.90
N GLN A 121 -15.42 7.92 0.68
CA GLN A 121 -16.34 8.88 1.28
C GLN A 121 -16.37 8.78 2.80
N ARG A 122 -16.36 7.56 3.33
CA ARG A 122 -16.35 7.34 4.78
C ARG A 122 -15.07 7.84 5.45
N HIS A 123 -13.97 7.90 4.69
CA HIS A 123 -12.65 8.26 5.23
C HIS A 123 -12.05 9.45 4.50
N GLU A 124 -12.88 10.38 4.04
CA GLU A 124 -12.46 11.48 3.19
C GLU A 124 -11.28 12.28 3.76
N SER A 125 -11.28 12.55 5.05
CA SER A 125 -10.21 13.31 5.69
C SER A 125 -8.86 12.60 5.68
N GLN A 126 -8.86 11.30 5.41
CA GLN A 126 -7.65 10.47 5.40
C GLN A 126 -7.27 10.02 3.99
N CYS A 127 -7.96 10.54 2.98
CA CYS A 127 -7.65 10.24 1.59
C CYS A 127 -6.59 11.19 1.08
N LEU A 128 -5.57 10.64 0.43
CA LEU A 128 -4.43 11.39 -0.05
C LEU A 128 -4.20 11.13 -1.53
N ARG A 129 -3.70 12.14 -2.21
CA ARG A 129 -3.35 12.07 -3.62
C ARG A 129 -1.85 12.26 -3.81
N ILE A 130 -1.26 11.42 -4.66
CA ILE A 130 0.09 11.65 -5.19
C ILE A 130 -0.10 12.46 -6.47
N PRO A 131 0.32 13.73 -6.50
CA PRO A 131 0.06 14.57 -7.67
C PRO A 131 0.94 14.21 -8.86
N TYR A 132 0.38 14.33 -10.05
CA TYR A 132 1.10 14.23 -11.31
C TYR A 132 0.38 15.09 -12.33
N SER A 133 1.12 15.59 -13.33
CA SER A 133 0.58 16.52 -14.31
C SER A 133 0.66 16.02 -15.74
N GLY A 134 1.33 14.92 -15.98
CA GLY A 134 1.48 14.36 -17.31
C GLY A 134 0.22 13.64 -17.81
N PRO A 135 0.16 13.30 -19.11
CA PRO A 135 -1.02 12.73 -19.72
C PRO A 135 -1.17 11.22 -19.47
N ILE A 136 -1.26 10.84 -18.20
CA ILE A 136 -1.50 9.46 -17.79
C ILE A 136 -2.78 9.38 -16.98
N ARG A 137 -3.43 8.20 -17.00
CA ARG A 137 -4.66 7.98 -16.25
C ARG A 137 -4.38 7.83 -14.75
N SER A 138 -3.32 7.12 -14.41
CA SER A 138 -2.92 6.89 -13.02
C SER A 138 -1.47 6.44 -13.00
N LEU A 139 -0.85 6.52 -11.83
CA LEU A 139 0.48 5.96 -11.61
C LEU A 139 0.38 4.43 -11.54
N ASN A 140 1.44 3.74 -11.95
CA ASN A 140 1.58 2.32 -11.68
C ASN A 140 1.48 2.09 -10.18
N GLN A 141 0.75 1.06 -9.75
CA GLN A 141 0.50 0.80 -8.33
C GLN A 141 1.80 0.62 -7.53
N ALA A 142 2.74 -0.16 -8.07
CA ALA A 142 4.00 -0.40 -7.36
C ALA A 142 4.81 0.89 -7.23
N SER A 143 4.75 1.76 -8.24
CA SER A 143 5.40 3.07 -8.17
C SER A 143 4.75 3.95 -7.11
N ALA A 144 3.43 3.98 -7.07
CA ALA A 144 2.71 4.77 -6.07
C ALA A 144 3.03 4.33 -4.65
N VAL A 145 3.08 3.02 -4.42
CA VAL A 145 3.44 2.47 -3.11
C VAL A 145 4.85 2.88 -2.72
N ALA A 146 5.81 2.76 -3.64
CA ALA A 146 7.19 3.15 -3.35
C ALA A 146 7.31 4.64 -3.02
N VAL A 147 6.65 5.50 -3.80
CA VAL A 147 6.65 6.94 -3.55
C VAL A 147 6.11 7.25 -2.15
N ALA A 148 4.97 6.67 -1.78
CA ALA A 148 4.36 6.91 -0.48
C ALA A 148 5.22 6.39 0.67
N LEU A 149 5.76 5.18 0.54
CA LEU A 149 6.62 4.59 1.56
C LEU A 149 7.88 5.43 1.82
N PHE A 150 8.56 5.82 0.75
CA PHE A 150 9.79 6.59 0.91
C PHE A 150 9.54 8.01 1.39
N GLU A 151 8.38 8.58 1.11
CA GLU A 151 8.02 9.86 1.72
C GLU A 151 7.84 9.69 3.23
N GLY A 152 7.16 8.64 3.66
CA GLY A 152 7.01 8.34 5.09
C GLY A 152 8.34 8.13 5.79
N LEU A 153 9.27 7.42 5.15
CA LEU A 153 10.60 7.19 5.71
C LEU A 153 11.45 8.45 5.75
N ARG A 154 11.26 9.35 4.78
CA ARG A 154 11.98 10.63 4.75
C ARG A 154 11.61 11.51 5.93
N GLN A 155 10.37 11.49 6.32
CA GLN A 155 9.88 12.25 7.46
C GLN A 155 10.38 11.63 8.77
#